data_7be020cfd3e9709c336479eab88bc5b6
#
_entry.id   7be020cfd3e9709c336479eab88bc5b6
#
_cell.length_a   1.000
_cell.length_b   1.000
_cell.length_c   1.000
_cell.angle_alpha   90.00
_cell.angle_beta   90.00
_cell.angle_gamma   90.00
#
_symmetry.space_group_name_H-M   'P 1'
#
loop_
_entity.id
_entity.type
_entity.pdbx_description
1 polymer ?
#
loop_
_entity_poly.entity_id
_entity_poly.type
_entity_poly.pdbx_seq_one_letter_code
_entity_poly.pdbx_strand_id
1 'polypeptide(L)'
;MKKKAVVISILILLIAVMAFVVVKFLMPVIRLADDPDEFRGFIESRGVWGIALFMIINALQVIVAVIPAGPLEVAAGYCFGPVKGAIISDLGMVIGSMTVFCLVKQFGMPLIEVFFSKEKTESLKFLRNGKNTKLIVFLLYLIPGAPKDLLTYGVGLTNISAFSMLFIAAVGRFPTILLTCMGGDVLEEKRYGAFIAVIAVIAVLSLTGAFIYRRLSGNKASEAEQTG
;
A
#
# COMPACT_ATOMS: atom_id res chain seq x y z
N MET A 1 23.47 9.98 -19.27
CA MET A 1 23.53 8.52 -19.50
C MET A 1 23.72 7.72 -18.20
N LYS A 2 24.68 8.06 -17.32
CA LYS A 2 24.96 7.30 -16.07
C LYS A 2 23.76 7.20 -15.10
N LYS A 3 22.96 8.27 -14.90
CA LYS A 3 21.76 8.24 -14.03
C LYS A 3 20.67 7.30 -14.53
N LYS A 4 20.43 7.24 -15.85
CA LYS A 4 19.45 6.29 -16.42
C LYS A 4 19.88 4.85 -16.25
N ALA A 5 21.17 4.54 -16.44
CA ALA A 5 21.70 3.19 -16.24
C ALA A 5 21.58 2.74 -14.78
N VAL A 6 21.86 3.61 -13.81
CA VAL A 6 21.71 3.32 -12.37
C VAL A 6 20.24 3.05 -12.02
N VAL A 7 19.31 3.87 -12.52
CA VAL A 7 17.87 3.66 -12.32
C VAL A 7 17.43 2.31 -12.90
N ILE A 8 17.87 1.97 -14.12
CA ILE A 8 17.56 0.70 -14.77
C ILE A 8 18.14 -0.48 -13.97
N SER A 9 19.37 -0.37 -13.47
CA SER A 9 19.99 -1.43 -12.67
C SER A 9 19.28 -1.64 -11.33
N ILE A 10 18.90 -0.56 -10.64
CA ILE A 10 18.10 -0.63 -9.40
C ILE A 10 16.73 -1.26 -9.70
N LEU A 11 16.12 -0.93 -10.82
CA LEU A 11 14.86 -1.51 -11.27
C LEU A 11 14.95 -3.00 -11.56
N ILE A 12 15.97 -3.41 -12.30
CA ILE A 12 16.21 -4.84 -12.59
C ILE A 12 16.43 -5.60 -11.28
N LEU A 13 17.23 -5.05 -10.36
CA LEU A 13 17.44 -5.64 -9.05
C LEU A 13 16.14 -5.71 -8.22
N LEU A 14 15.34 -4.64 -8.20
CA LEU A 14 14.04 -4.61 -7.53
C LEU A 14 13.07 -5.63 -8.13
N ILE A 15 13.00 -5.74 -9.45
CA ILE A 15 12.17 -6.72 -10.15
C ILE A 15 12.66 -8.15 -9.87
N ALA A 16 13.97 -8.40 -9.86
CA ALA A 16 14.54 -9.70 -9.56
C ALA A 16 14.28 -10.11 -8.10
N VAL A 17 14.50 -9.21 -7.16
CA VAL A 17 14.17 -9.42 -5.74
C VAL A 17 12.68 -9.67 -5.56
N MET A 18 11.84 -8.94 -6.29
CA MET A 18 10.40 -9.12 -6.30
C MET A 18 9.97 -10.45 -6.86
N ALA A 19 10.48 -10.82 -8.04
CA ALA A 19 10.20 -12.14 -8.61
C ALA A 19 10.59 -13.25 -7.65
N PHE A 20 11.73 -13.11 -6.98
CA PHE A 20 12.17 -14.04 -5.95
C PHE A 20 11.22 -14.06 -4.73
N VAL A 21 10.80 -12.89 -4.24
CA VAL A 21 9.86 -12.76 -3.11
C VAL A 21 8.47 -13.26 -3.50
N VAL A 22 7.98 -12.91 -4.69
CA VAL A 22 6.71 -13.41 -5.23
C VAL A 22 6.74 -14.93 -5.34
N VAL A 23 7.76 -15.52 -5.95
CA VAL A 23 7.85 -16.98 -6.13
C VAL A 23 8.04 -17.70 -4.80
N LYS A 24 8.88 -17.19 -3.91
CA LYS A 24 9.17 -17.85 -2.62
C LYS A 24 8.14 -17.59 -1.53
N PHE A 25 7.46 -16.44 -1.54
CA PHE A 25 6.64 -15.99 -0.43
C PHE A 25 5.20 -15.64 -0.82
N LEU A 26 4.93 -15.20 -2.04
CA LEU A 26 3.55 -14.98 -2.49
C LEU A 26 2.89 -16.30 -2.92
N MET A 27 3.65 -17.26 -3.44
CA MET A 27 3.13 -18.62 -3.67
C MET A 27 2.60 -19.28 -2.38
N PRO A 28 3.29 -19.23 -1.23
CA PRO A 28 2.68 -19.61 0.05
C PRO A 28 1.49 -18.76 0.48
N VAL A 29 1.49 -17.45 0.20
CA VAL A 29 0.33 -16.57 0.48
C VAL A 29 -0.85 -16.84 -0.47
N ILE A 30 -0.59 -17.25 -1.71
CA ILE A 30 -1.64 -17.74 -2.61
C ILE A 30 -2.18 -19.09 -2.12
N ARG A 31 -1.31 -19.97 -1.61
CA ARG A 31 -1.68 -21.21 -0.92
C ARG A 31 -2.40 -20.96 0.41
N LEU A 32 -2.31 -19.73 0.97
CA LEU A 32 -3.12 -19.30 2.11
C LEU A 32 -4.63 -19.40 1.80
N ALA A 33 -5.03 -19.26 0.53
CA ALA A 33 -6.41 -19.50 0.11
C ALA A 33 -6.75 -21.00 0.17
N ASP A 34 -5.75 -21.87 0.02
CA ASP A 34 -5.93 -23.33 0.03
C ASP A 34 -5.76 -23.90 1.46
N ASP A 35 -4.76 -23.42 2.22
CA ASP A 35 -4.51 -23.85 3.61
C ASP A 35 -3.96 -22.70 4.47
N PRO A 36 -4.83 -21.91 5.12
CA PRO A 36 -4.43 -20.83 6.00
C PRO A 36 -3.63 -21.29 7.22
N ASP A 37 -3.90 -22.50 7.72
CA ASP A 37 -3.24 -23.05 8.92
C ASP A 37 -1.78 -23.43 8.61
N GLU A 38 -1.48 -23.93 7.42
CA GLU A 38 -0.10 -24.21 6.98
C GLU A 38 0.73 -22.92 6.94
N PHE A 39 0.15 -21.82 6.40
CA PHE A 39 0.83 -20.53 6.37
C PHE A 39 1.09 -19.97 7.77
N ARG A 40 0.10 -20.05 8.66
CA ARG A 40 0.24 -19.67 10.07
C ARG A 40 1.37 -20.47 10.72
N GLY A 41 1.36 -21.79 10.58
CA GLY A 41 2.40 -22.66 11.12
C GLY A 41 3.79 -22.33 10.58
N PHE A 42 3.89 -21.96 9.27
CA PHE A 42 5.13 -21.50 8.67
C PHE A 42 5.68 -20.22 9.30
N ILE A 43 4.81 -19.25 9.60
CA ILE A 43 5.21 -17.99 10.24
C ILE A 43 5.57 -18.23 11.71
N GLU A 44 4.73 -18.95 12.46
CA GLU A 44 4.92 -19.23 13.89
C GLU A 44 6.20 -20.03 14.15
N SER A 45 6.53 -21.02 13.30
CA SER A 45 7.76 -21.81 13.43
C SER A 45 9.04 -20.99 13.34
N ARG A 46 8.99 -19.79 12.80
CA ARG A 46 10.12 -18.85 12.68
C ARG A 46 10.17 -17.78 13.74
N GLY A 47 9.17 -17.71 14.61
CA GLY A 47 9.11 -16.73 15.71
C GLY A 47 9.32 -15.29 15.20
N VAL A 48 10.27 -14.57 15.81
CA VAL A 48 10.56 -13.16 15.46
C VAL A 48 10.98 -12.98 14.00
N TRP A 49 11.68 -13.97 13.42
CA TRP A 49 12.07 -13.93 12.00
C TRP A 49 10.87 -14.04 11.05
N GLY A 50 9.81 -14.76 11.45
CA GLY A 50 8.56 -14.80 10.70
C GLY A 50 7.88 -13.42 10.65
N ILE A 51 7.87 -12.70 11.78
CA ILE A 51 7.36 -11.32 11.85
C ILE A 51 8.19 -10.39 10.97
N ALA A 52 9.51 -10.45 11.08
CA ALA A 52 10.42 -9.62 10.26
C ALA A 52 10.22 -9.88 8.76
N LEU A 53 10.08 -11.14 8.38
CA LEU A 53 9.80 -11.54 7.00
C LEU A 53 8.46 -10.95 6.51
N PHE A 54 7.41 -11.03 7.34
CA PHE A 54 6.10 -10.49 7.01
C PHE A 54 6.14 -8.96 6.82
N MET A 55 6.89 -8.25 7.67
CA MET A 55 7.12 -6.81 7.52
C MET A 55 7.86 -6.48 6.21
N ILE A 56 8.88 -7.28 5.85
CA ILE A 56 9.62 -7.11 4.58
C ILE A 56 8.69 -7.31 3.38
N ILE A 57 7.81 -8.31 3.42
CA ILE A 57 6.83 -8.57 2.35
C ILE A 57 5.89 -7.36 2.20
N ASN A 58 5.37 -6.82 3.31
CA ASN A 58 4.53 -5.61 3.29
C ASN A 58 5.29 -4.38 2.76
N ALA A 59 6.55 -4.21 3.13
CA ALA A 59 7.37 -3.12 2.59
C ALA A 59 7.57 -3.25 1.07
N LEU A 60 7.90 -4.44 0.60
CA LEU A 60 8.10 -4.73 -0.82
C LEU A 60 6.81 -4.55 -1.62
N GLN A 61 5.66 -4.94 -1.07
CA GLN A 61 4.36 -4.74 -1.69
C GLN A 61 4.11 -3.25 -2.00
N VAL A 62 4.38 -2.35 -1.04
CA VAL A 62 4.23 -0.90 -1.25
C VAL A 62 5.21 -0.38 -2.31
N ILE A 63 6.46 -0.86 -2.29
CA ILE A 63 7.50 -0.42 -3.24
C ILE A 63 7.11 -0.80 -4.67
N VAL A 64 6.53 -1.96 -4.86
CA VAL A 64 6.21 -2.44 -6.22
C VAL A 64 4.84 -2.00 -6.69
N ALA A 65 3.94 -1.69 -5.75
CA ALA A 65 2.60 -1.13 -6.00
C ALA A 65 1.72 -1.93 -7.00
N VAL A 66 2.07 -3.18 -7.29
CA VAL A 66 1.31 -4.09 -8.19
C VAL A 66 0.52 -5.11 -7.37
N ILE A 67 1.04 -5.49 -6.20
CA ILE A 67 0.41 -6.49 -5.33
C ILE A 67 -0.65 -5.79 -4.47
N PRO A 68 -1.91 -6.26 -4.48
CA PRO A 68 -2.92 -5.69 -3.60
C PRO A 68 -2.60 -5.99 -2.12
N ALA A 69 -2.69 -4.99 -1.25
CA ALA A 69 -2.40 -5.11 0.18
C ALA A 69 -3.42 -5.97 0.94
N GLY A 70 -4.69 -5.95 0.51
CA GLY A 70 -5.80 -6.61 1.21
C GLY A 70 -5.56 -8.06 1.60
N PRO A 71 -5.12 -8.96 0.69
CA PRO A 71 -4.81 -10.35 1.04
C PRO A 71 -3.74 -10.49 2.14
N LEU A 72 -2.71 -9.63 2.13
CA LEU A 72 -1.67 -9.63 3.16
C LEU A 72 -2.20 -9.15 4.51
N GLU A 73 -3.06 -8.13 4.51
CA GLU A 73 -3.70 -7.61 5.72
C GLU A 73 -4.66 -8.66 6.34
N VAL A 74 -5.44 -9.37 5.51
CA VAL A 74 -6.27 -10.50 5.98
C VAL A 74 -5.40 -11.60 6.57
N ALA A 75 -4.30 -11.97 5.89
CA ALA A 75 -3.35 -12.95 6.40
C ALA A 75 -2.71 -12.52 7.73
N ALA A 76 -2.41 -11.23 7.89
CA ALA A 76 -1.91 -10.69 9.15
C ALA A 76 -2.91 -10.85 10.29
N GLY A 77 -4.18 -10.55 10.03
CA GLY A 77 -5.26 -10.74 10.99
C GLY A 77 -5.42 -12.21 11.39
N TYR A 78 -5.40 -13.11 10.42
CA TYR A 78 -5.47 -14.54 10.62
C TYR A 78 -4.30 -15.10 11.47
N CYS A 79 -3.06 -14.68 11.15
CA CYS A 79 -1.87 -15.23 11.81
C CYS A 79 -1.57 -14.60 13.17
N PHE A 80 -1.83 -13.31 13.34
CA PHE A 80 -1.38 -12.55 14.52
C PHE A 80 -2.51 -11.93 15.33
N GLY A 81 -3.75 -12.08 14.89
CA GLY A 81 -4.91 -11.36 15.42
C GLY A 81 -5.00 -9.92 14.94
N PRO A 82 -6.13 -9.22 15.20
CA PRO A 82 -6.45 -7.97 14.55
C PRO A 82 -5.47 -6.84 14.87
N VAL A 83 -5.14 -6.64 16.15
CA VAL A 83 -4.31 -5.52 16.60
C VAL A 83 -2.83 -5.75 16.28
N LYS A 84 -2.30 -6.93 16.62
CA LYS A 84 -0.89 -7.25 16.34
C LYS A 84 -0.64 -7.34 14.84
N GLY A 85 -1.55 -7.97 14.09
CA GLY A 85 -1.48 -8.05 12.63
C GLY A 85 -1.48 -6.68 11.99
N ALA A 86 -2.36 -5.77 12.46
CA ALA A 86 -2.40 -4.40 11.98
C ALA A 86 -1.09 -3.64 12.25
N ILE A 87 -0.53 -3.75 13.45
CA ILE A 87 0.74 -3.09 13.81
C ILE A 87 1.90 -3.62 12.94
N ILE A 88 2.01 -4.95 12.80
CA ILE A 88 3.08 -5.58 12.01
C ILE A 88 2.97 -5.17 10.53
N SER A 89 1.76 -5.21 9.95
CA SER A 89 1.52 -4.81 8.57
C SER A 89 1.82 -3.32 8.36
N ASP A 90 1.32 -2.46 9.26
CA ASP A 90 1.51 -1.02 9.16
C ASP A 90 2.99 -0.63 9.24
N LEU A 91 3.76 -1.20 10.16
CA LEU A 91 5.19 -0.98 10.27
C LEU A 91 5.92 -1.36 8.97
N GLY A 92 5.60 -2.51 8.38
CA GLY A 92 6.15 -2.92 7.09
C GLY A 92 5.79 -1.93 5.98
N MET A 93 4.51 -1.54 5.89
CA MET A 93 4.03 -0.59 4.88
C MET A 93 4.61 0.83 5.07
N VAL A 94 4.82 1.26 6.30
CA VAL A 94 5.49 2.54 6.62
C VAL A 94 6.93 2.52 6.11
N ILE A 95 7.69 1.45 6.35
CA ILE A 95 9.05 1.28 5.84
C ILE A 95 9.04 1.35 4.30
N GLY A 96 8.14 0.62 3.65
CA GLY A 96 7.97 0.65 2.20
C GLY A 96 7.61 2.04 1.68
N SER A 97 6.65 2.72 2.32
CA SER A 97 6.21 4.07 1.94
C SER A 97 7.33 5.10 2.07
N MET A 98 8.13 5.04 3.14
CA MET A 98 9.27 5.93 3.32
C MET A 98 10.37 5.67 2.29
N THR A 99 10.61 4.40 1.97
CA THR A 99 11.55 4.01 0.91
C THR A 99 11.13 4.59 -0.44
N VAL A 100 9.85 4.39 -0.83
CA VAL A 100 9.29 4.96 -2.07
C VAL A 100 9.39 6.48 -2.08
N PHE A 101 8.99 7.13 -0.97
CA PHE A 101 9.06 8.59 -0.85
C PHE A 101 10.48 9.11 -1.07
N CYS A 102 11.49 8.50 -0.44
CA CYS A 102 12.90 8.87 -0.61
C CYS A 102 13.39 8.63 -2.06
N LEU A 103 13.04 7.49 -2.64
CA LEU A 103 13.40 7.17 -4.02
C LEU A 103 12.78 8.15 -5.01
N VAL A 104 11.50 8.50 -4.85
CA VAL A 104 10.84 9.49 -5.73
C VAL A 104 11.42 10.89 -5.52
N LYS A 105 11.76 11.28 -4.31
CA LYS A 105 12.48 12.53 -4.05
C LYS A 105 13.80 12.62 -4.80
N GLN A 106 14.50 11.50 -4.93
CA GLN A 106 15.80 11.43 -5.60
C GLN A 106 15.71 11.31 -7.11
N PHE A 107 14.80 10.45 -7.62
CA PHE A 107 14.74 10.07 -9.02
C PHE A 107 13.59 10.77 -9.78
N GLY A 108 12.58 11.25 -9.09
CA GLY A 108 11.45 12.00 -9.66
C GLY A 108 10.52 11.18 -10.53
N MET A 109 9.95 11.84 -11.54
CA MET A 109 8.94 11.27 -12.45
C MET A 109 9.39 9.98 -13.17
N PRO A 110 10.65 9.84 -13.65
CA PRO A 110 11.10 8.61 -14.30
C PRO A 110 10.93 7.33 -13.49
N LEU A 111 10.98 7.43 -12.16
CA LEU A 111 10.72 6.27 -11.31
C LEU A 111 9.24 5.89 -11.27
N ILE A 112 8.36 6.88 -11.27
CA ILE A 112 6.91 6.66 -11.21
C ILE A 112 6.40 6.03 -12.51
N GLU A 113 6.89 6.50 -13.65
CA GLU A 113 6.50 6.02 -14.98
C GLU A 113 6.85 4.54 -15.22
N VAL A 114 7.71 3.95 -14.40
CA VAL A 114 8.02 2.52 -14.45
C VAL A 114 6.88 1.67 -13.89
N PHE A 115 6.24 2.14 -12.82
CA PHE A 115 5.22 1.37 -12.10
C PHE A 115 3.79 1.75 -12.50
N PHE A 116 3.61 2.97 -13.05
CA PHE A 116 2.29 3.50 -13.35
C PHE A 116 2.19 4.06 -14.76
N SER A 117 1.03 3.86 -15.38
CA SER A 117 0.72 4.45 -16.70
C SER A 117 0.67 5.98 -16.61
N LYS A 118 0.80 6.64 -17.78
CA LYS A 118 0.75 8.11 -17.89
C LYS A 118 -0.56 8.66 -17.33
N GLU A 119 -1.70 8.01 -17.60
CA GLU A 119 -3.01 8.44 -17.10
C GLU A 119 -3.05 8.45 -15.56
N LYS A 120 -2.52 7.39 -14.93
CA LYS A 120 -2.41 7.32 -13.45
C LYS A 120 -1.48 8.39 -12.90
N THR A 121 -0.39 8.66 -13.60
CA THR A 121 0.58 9.71 -13.21
C THR A 121 -0.03 11.10 -13.36
N GLU A 122 -0.82 11.32 -14.39
CA GLU A 122 -1.55 12.58 -14.60
C GLU A 122 -2.59 12.83 -13.52
N SER A 123 -3.26 11.77 -13.05
CA SER A 123 -4.21 11.87 -11.94
C SER A 123 -3.59 12.39 -10.63
N LEU A 124 -2.25 12.39 -10.51
CA LEU A 124 -1.52 12.93 -9.35
C LEU A 124 -1.22 14.43 -9.45
N LYS A 125 -1.50 15.08 -10.59
CA LYS A 125 -1.20 16.52 -10.79
C LYS A 125 -1.86 17.40 -9.72
N PHE A 126 -3.03 17.00 -9.19
CA PHE A 126 -3.71 17.73 -8.12
C PHE A 126 -2.90 17.85 -6.83
N LEU A 127 -1.98 16.91 -6.56
CA LEU A 127 -1.12 16.95 -5.38
C LEU A 127 -0.05 18.05 -5.47
N ARG A 128 0.36 18.45 -6.66
CA ARG A 128 1.46 19.42 -6.85
C ARG A 128 1.07 20.85 -6.52
N ASN A 129 -0.19 21.24 -6.74
CA ASN A 129 -0.65 22.63 -6.72
C ASN A 129 -1.62 22.95 -5.57
N GLY A 130 -1.83 22.04 -4.62
CA GLY A 130 -2.82 22.20 -3.55
C GLY A 130 -2.27 22.93 -2.31
N LYS A 131 -2.95 23.99 -1.84
CA LYS A 131 -2.61 24.69 -0.59
C LYS A 131 -2.66 23.77 0.64
N ASN A 132 -3.49 22.71 0.63
CA ASN A 132 -3.70 21.77 1.74
C ASN A 132 -3.34 20.32 1.38
N THR A 133 -2.30 20.11 0.57
CA THR A 133 -1.91 18.78 0.08
C THR A 133 -1.72 17.76 1.19
N LYS A 134 -1.12 18.15 2.33
CA LYS A 134 -0.93 17.27 3.49
C LYS A 134 -2.25 16.72 4.03
N LEU A 135 -3.24 17.60 4.23
CA LEU A 135 -4.55 17.21 4.75
C LEU A 135 -5.30 16.32 3.73
N ILE A 136 -5.27 16.67 2.46
CA ILE A 136 -5.93 15.88 1.40
C ILE A 136 -5.33 14.47 1.35
N VAL A 137 -4.01 14.36 1.35
CA VAL A 137 -3.34 13.05 1.35
C VAL A 137 -3.67 12.27 2.59
N PHE A 138 -3.63 12.89 3.78
CA PHE A 138 -4.00 12.23 5.04
C PHE A 138 -5.43 11.68 5.01
N LEU A 139 -6.39 12.50 4.56
CA LEU A 139 -7.79 12.07 4.44
C LEU A 139 -7.96 10.92 3.44
N LEU A 140 -7.25 10.97 2.29
CA LEU A 140 -7.27 9.89 1.31
C LEU A 140 -6.65 8.58 1.87
N TYR A 141 -5.67 8.68 2.75
CA TYR A 141 -5.09 7.51 3.41
C TYR A 141 -6.03 6.86 4.43
N LEU A 142 -6.89 7.66 5.07
CA LEU A 142 -7.92 7.15 6.00
C LEU A 142 -9.02 6.37 5.27
N ILE A 143 -9.28 6.69 4.00
CA ILE A 143 -10.40 6.11 3.25
C ILE A 143 -9.99 4.77 2.64
N PRO A 144 -10.70 3.66 2.90
CA PRO A 144 -10.53 2.41 2.17
C PRO A 144 -10.78 2.61 0.67
N GLY A 145 -10.03 1.90 -0.18
CA GLY A 145 -10.20 1.95 -1.64
C GLY A 145 -9.49 3.11 -2.34
N ALA A 146 -8.94 4.09 -1.61
CA ALA A 146 -8.02 5.05 -2.23
C ALA A 146 -6.72 4.34 -2.65
N PRO A 147 -6.14 4.67 -3.82
CA PRO A 147 -4.91 4.06 -4.30
C PRO A 147 -3.69 4.57 -3.51
N LYS A 148 -3.54 4.12 -2.25
CA LYS A 148 -2.55 4.65 -1.28
C LYS A 148 -1.12 4.53 -1.79
N ASP A 149 -0.80 3.44 -2.51
CA ASP A 149 0.54 3.23 -3.04
C ASP A 149 0.84 4.24 -4.15
N LEU A 150 -0.11 4.48 -5.07
CA LEU A 150 0.01 5.55 -6.07
C LEU A 150 0.14 6.93 -5.42
N LEU A 151 -0.64 7.21 -4.36
CA LEU A 151 -0.53 8.46 -3.59
C LEU A 151 0.85 8.59 -2.95
N THR A 152 1.44 7.51 -2.42
CA THR A 152 2.80 7.50 -1.86
C THR A 152 3.82 7.99 -2.88
N TYR A 153 3.76 7.48 -4.11
CA TYR A 153 4.60 7.94 -5.21
C TYR A 153 4.34 9.42 -5.55
N GLY A 154 3.07 9.82 -5.62
CA GLY A 154 2.68 11.20 -5.90
C GLY A 154 3.19 12.21 -4.85
N VAL A 155 3.12 11.84 -3.58
CA VAL A 155 3.61 12.67 -2.47
C VAL A 155 5.12 12.91 -2.56
N GLY A 156 5.89 11.96 -3.06
CA GLY A 156 7.32 12.13 -3.31
C GLY A 156 7.66 13.28 -4.26
N LEU A 157 6.75 13.68 -5.16
CA LEU A 157 6.90 14.83 -6.06
C LEU A 157 6.49 16.18 -5.43
N THR A 158 5.94 16.16 -4.23
CA THR A 158 5.45 17.37 -3.53
C THR A 158 6.48 17.93 -2.55
N ASN A 159 6.20 19.10 -1.97
CA ASN A 159 7.02 19.69 -0.92
C ASN A 159 6.67 19.19 0.50
N ILE A 160 5.99 18.04 0.61
CA ILE A 160 5.72 17.41 1.90
C ILE A 160 7.05 16.94 2.52
N SER A 161 7.23 17.23 3.82
CA SER A 161 8.42 16.78 4.56
C SER A 161 8.37 15.29 4.86
N ALA A 162 9.53 14.66 5.03
CA ALA A 162 9.64 13.25 5.40
C ALA A 162 8.87 12.91 6.69
N PHE A 163 8.95 13.80 7.70
CA PHE A 163 8.21 13.62 8.95
C PHE A 163 6.68 13.63 8.73
N SER A 164 6.17 14.57 7.90
CA SER A 164 4.73 14.58 7.57
C SER A 164 4.33 13.32 6.80
N MET A 165 5.17 12.83 5.90
CA MET A 165 4.90 11.58 5.16
C MET A 165 4.90 10.36 6.09
N LEU A 166 5.85 10.29 7.02
CA LEU A 166 5.89 9.24 8.05
C LEU A 166 4.60 9.20 8.85
N PHE A 167 4.15 10.37 9.35
CA PHE A 167 2.90 10.48 10.11
C PHE A 167 1.67 10.06 9.26
N ILE A 168 1.58 10.54 8.01
CA ILE A 168 0.49 10.18 7.09
C ILE A 168 0.48 8.68 6.82
N ALA A 169 1.64 8.07 6.60
CA ALA A 169 1.74 6.64 6.35
C ALA A 169 1.32 5.82 7.58
N ALA A 170 1.85 6.15 8.77
CA ALA A 170 1.62 5.39 9.98
C ALA A 170 0.18 5.54 10.53
N VAL A 171 -0.35 6.77 10.53
CA VAL A 171 -1.67 7.03 11.15
C VAL A 171 -2.80 6.92 10.14
N GLY A 172 -2.56 7.36 8.89
CA GLY A 172 -3.59 7.37 7.87
C GLY A 172 -3.99 5.99 7.35
N ARG A 173 -3.05 5.03 7.29
CA ARG A 173 -3.35 3.65 6.85
C ARG A 173 -3.93 2.78 7.96
N PHE A 174 -3.53 3.01 9.20
CA PHE A 174 -3.81 2.15 10.34
C PHE A 174 -5.28 1.75 10.51
N PRO A 175 -6.27 2.67 10.45
CA PRO A 175 -7.68 2.28 10.61
C PRO A 175 -8.16 1.30 9.54
N THR A 176 -7.70 1.47 8.31
CA THR A 176 -8.06 0.56 7.20
C THR A 176 -7.42 -0.82 7.38
N ILE A 177 -6.13 -0.85 7.74
CA ILE A 177 -5.40 -2.10 7.99
C ILE A 177 -6.04 -2.86 9.15
N LEU A 178 -6.37 -2.16 10.26
CA LEU A 178 -7.03 -2.76 11.41
C LEU A 178 -8.37 -3.40 11.01
N LEU A 179 -9.19 -2.70 10.24
CA LEU A 179 -10.47 -3.22 9.76
C LEU A 179 -10.28 -4.48 8.90
N THR A 180 -9.28 -4.49 8.02
CA THR A 180 -9.00 -5.66 7.17
C THR A 180 -8.43 -6.83 7.99
N CYS A 181 -7.56 -6.56 8.98
CA CYS A 181 -7.06 -7.57 9.91
C CYS A 181 -8.18 -8.17 10.79
N MET A 182 -9.17 -7.37 11.20
CA MET A 182 -10.37 -7.90 11.88
C MET A 182 -11.10 -8.92 11.00
N GLY A 183 -11.15 -8.71 9.69
CA GLY A 183 -11.68 -9.69 8.75
C GLY A 183 -10.90 -11.01 8.78
N GLY A 184 -9.58 -10.95 8.83
CA GLY A 184 -8.72 -12.12 8.93
C GLY A 184 -8.89 -12.92 10.24
N ASP A 185 -8.99 -12.23 11.36
CA ASP A 185 -9.23 -12.80 12.69
C ASP A 185 -10.59 -13.54 12.75
N VAL A 186 -11.63 -12.90 12.24
CA VAL A 186 -12.97 -13.53 12.19
C VAL A 186 -12.99 -14.75 11.24
N LEU A 187 -12.13 -14.77 10.22
CA LEU A 187 -11.96 -15.92 9.34
C LEU A 187 -11.28 -17.07 10.09
N GLU A 188 -10.27 -16.79 10.90
CA GLU A 188 -9.59 -17.77 11.76
C GLU A 188 -10.58 -18.43 12.74
N GLU A 189 -11.46 -17.63 13.37
CA GLU A 189 -12.52 -18.13 14.25
C GLU A 189 -13.64 -18.90 13.49
N LYS A 190 -13.54 -19.08 12.18
CA LYS A 190 -14.54 -19.72 11.30
C LYS A 190 -15.94 -19.07 11.37
N ARG A 191 -16.00 -17.79 11.74
CA ARG A 191 -17.23 -16.98 11.80
C ARG A 191 -17.55 -16.36 10.44
N TYR A 192 -17.80 -17.18 9.44
CA TYR A 192 -17.96 -16.77 8.03
C TYR A 192 -19.01 -15.66 7.83
N GLY A 193 -20.10 -15.65 8.61
CA GLY A 193 -21.10 -14.57 8.54
C GLY A 193 -20.54 -13.21 8.92
N ALA A 194 -19.73 -13.15 10.00
CA ALA A 194 -19.06 -11.92 10.41
C ALA A 194 -17.96 -11.52 9.42
N PHE A 195 -17.23 -12.48 8.86
CA PHE A 195 -16.25 -12.22 7.80
C PHE A 195 -16.90 -11.56 6.59
N ILE A 196 -18.02 -12.08 6.10
CA ILE A 196 -18.78 -11.49 4.98
C ILE A 196 -19.24 -10.07 5.33
N ALA A 197 -19.69 -9.82 6.57
CA ALA A 197 -20.11 -8.50 7.01
C ALA A 197 -18.92 -7.50 6.99
N VAL A 198 -17.74 -7.88 7.48
CA VAL A 198 -16.52 -7.04 7.45
C VAL A 198 -16.13 -6.72 6.01
N ILE A 199 -16.11 -7.73 5.12
CA ILE A 199 -15.80 -7.52 3.69
C ILE A 199 -16.82 -6.60 3.02
N ALA A 200 -18.11 -6.72 3.34
CA ALA A 200 -19.15 -5.84 2.82
C ALA A 200 -18.92 -4.37 3.27
N VAL A 201 -18.58 -4.14 4.54
CA VAL A 201 -18.22 -2.81 5.05
C VAL A 201 -17.01 -2.24 4.31
N ILE A 202 -15.94 -3.03 4.16
CA ILE A 202 -14.74 -2.62 3.42
C ILE A 202 -15.10 -2.27 1.97
N ALA A 203 -15.93 -3.07 1.31
CA ALA A 203 -16.35 -2.81 -0.07
C ALA A 203 -17.12 -1.49 -0.21
N VAL A 204 -18.08 -1.21 0.68
CA VAL A 204 -18.85 0.04 0.69
C VAL A 204 -17.93 1.24 0.91
N LEU A 205 -17.04 1.17 1.89
CA LEU A 205 -16.07 2.24 2.17
C LEU A 205 -15.10 2.43 1.01
N SER A 206 -14.66 1.34 0.36
CA SER A 206 -13.77 1.37 -0.80
C SER A 206 -14.42 2.02 -2.02
N LEU A 207 -15.69 1.71 -2.31
CA LEU A 207 -16.44 2.34 -3.39
C LEU A 207 -16.63 3.83 -3.13
N THR A 208 -16.97 4.21 -1.90
CA THR A 208 -17.10 5.62 -1.48
C THR A 208 -15.76 6.34 -1.63
N GLY A 209 -14.67 5.73 -1.17
CA GLY A 209 -13.32 6.27 -1.30
C GLY A 209 -12.87 6.45 -2.76
N ALA A 210 -13.14 5.47 -3.60
CA ALA A 210 -12.84 5.54 -5.03
C ALA A 210 -13.65 6.66 -5.71
N PHE A 211 -14.91 6.84 -5.32
CA PHE A 211 -15.75 7.93 -5.85
C PHE A 211 -15.22 9.31 -5.44
N ILE A 212 -14.88 9.50 -4.16
CA ILE A 212 -14.28 10.74 -3.65
C ILE A 212 -12.96 11.03 -4.37
N TYR A 213 -12.08 10.02 -4.50
CA TYR A 213 -10.80 10.16 -5.19
C TYR A 213 -11.00 10.62 -6.65
N ARG A 214 -11.94 9.99 -7.38
CA ARG A 214 -12.25 10.35 -8.77
C ARG A 214 -12.77 11.79 -8.89
N ARG A 215 -13.62 12.24 -7.97
CA ARG A 215 -14.09 13.63 -7.94
C ARG A 215 -12.96 14.63 -7.71
N LEU A 216 -12.08 14.34 -6.76
CA LEU A 216 -10.93 15.22 -6.48
C LEU A 216 -9.92 15.26 -7.62
N SER A 217 -9.71 14.13 -8.29
CA SER A 217 -8.80 14.02 -9.45
C SER A 217 -9.40 14.66 -10.72
N GLY A 218 -10.70 14.46 -10.97
CA GLY A 218 -11.37 14.90 -12.19
C GLY A 218 -11.65 16.39 -12.24
N ASN A 219 -12.12 17.00 -11.14
CA ASN A 219 -12.44 18.45 -11.12
C ASN A 219 -11.22 19.34 -11.39
N LYS A 220 -10.00 18.89 -11.02
CA LYS A 220 -8.79 19.71 -11.26
C LYS A 220 -8.15 19.51 -12.63
N ALA A 221 -8.45 18.43 -13.33
CA ALA A 221 -8.07 18.29 -14.73
C ALA A 221 -8.85 19.27 -15.62
N SER A 222 -10.14 19.46 -15.35
CA SER A 222 -11.01 20.39 -16.06
C SER A 222 -10.67 21.88 -15.82
N GLU A 223 -10.23 22.25 -14.60
CA GLU A 223 -9.78 23.62 -14.32
C GLU A 223 -8.43 23.96 -14.95
N ALA A 224 -7.55 22.98 -15.14
CA ALA A 224 -6.25 23.18 -15.78
C ALA A 224 -6.36 23.35 -17.31
N GLU A 225 -7.38 22.77 -17.95
CA GLU A 225 -7.66 22.97 -19.37
C GLU A 225 -8.32 24.32 -19.68
N GLN A 226 -9.00 24.96 -18.71
CA GLN A 226 -9.66 26.25 -18.90
C GLN A 226 -8.75 27.46 -18.63
N THR A 227 -7.56 27.25 -18.07
CA THR A 227 -6.60 28.32 -17.71
C THR A 227 -5.30 28.27 -18.49
N GLY A 228 -5.18 27.45 -19.50
CA GLY A 228 -4.05 27.36 -20.44
C GLY A 228 -4.45 27.71 -21.84
#